data_5537440880fceafd31a1de4b5d1194a5
#
_entry.id   5537440880fceafd31a1de4b5d1194a5
#
_cell.length_a   1.000
_cell.length_b   1.000
_cell.length_c   1.000
_cell.angle_alpha   90.00
_cell.angle_beta   90.00
_cell.angle_gamma   90.00
#
_symmetry.space_group_name_H-M   'P 1'
#
loop_
_entity.id
_entity.type
_entity.pdbx_description
1 polymer ?
#
loop_
_entity_poly.entity_id
_entity_poly.type
_entity_poly.pdbx_seq_one_letter_code
_entity_poly.pdbx_strand_id
1 'polypeptide(L)'
;RFSRGTTRAEIIQKLVNDQKKLVEEVWARRQPDLPIKDVNEFVTLASIVEKETGKADERPRVAGVFVNRLNKGMRLQSDPTIIYGIYGGRGKPADVPIRRSDLDKQTPYNTYQIDGLPPTPIANPGRDALEAVANPSKTEDLFFVADGTGGHVFAATLEEHNENVARWREIEAK
;
A
#
# COMPACT_ATOMS: atom_id res chain seq x y z
N ARG A 1 -9.57 -11.03 22.80
CA ARG A 1 -10.67 -11.00 23.75
C ARG A 1 -10.23 -10.40 25.09
N PHE A 2 -11.05 -9.56 25.70
CA PHE A 2 -10.68 -8.84 26.92
C PHE A 2 -11.53 -9.27 28.09
N SER A 3 -10.91 -9.31 29.27
CA SER A 3 -11.60 -9.62 30.52
C SER A 3 -12.40 -8.41 31.00
N ARG A 4 -13.47 -8.69 31.73
CA ARG A 4 -14.25 -7.64 32.38
C ARG A 4 -13.38 -6.88 33.36
N GLY A 5 -13.47 -5.54 33.36
CA GLY A 5 -12.62 -4.70 34.21
C GLY A 5 -11.31 -4.27 33.59
N THR A 6 -11.01 -4.71 32.34
CA THR A 6 -9.82 -4.28 31.63
C THR A 6 -9.91 -2.79 31.31
N THR A 7 -8.86 -2.03 31.61
CA THR A 7 -8.81 -0.60 31.34
C THR A 7 -8.57 -0.32 29.86
N ARG A 8 -8.91 0.90 29.43
CA ARG A 8 -8.65 1.38 28.07
C ARG A 8 -7.15 1.33 27.76
N ALA A 9 -6.31 1.73 28.69
CA ALA A 9 -4.86 1.69 28.52
C ALA A 9 -4.35 0.27 28.31
N GLU A 10 -4.89 -0.69 29.09
CA GLU A 10 -4.52 -2.11 28.94
C GLU A 10 -4.94 -2.67 27.60
N ILE A 11 -6.13 -2.30 27.10
CA ILE A 11 -6.61 -2.71 25.77
C ILE A 11 -5.69 -2.19 24.68
N ILE A 12 -5.34 -0.91 24.73
CA ILE A 12 -4.44 -0.28 23.76
C ILE A 12 -3.07 -0.97 23.79
N GLN A 13 -2.53 -1.22 24.98
CA GLN A 13 -1.24 -1.87 25.13
C GLN A 13 -1.24 -3.27 24.54
N LYS A 14 -2.33 -4.03 24.76
CA LYS A 14 -2.46 -5.36 24.18
C LYS A 14 -2.49 -5.30 22.65
N LEU A 15 -3.24 -4.37 22.08
CA LEU A 15 -3.30 -4.22 20.61
C LEU A 15 -1.94 -3.88 20.02
N VAL A 16 -1.19 -2.98 20.66
CA VAL A 16 0.16 -2.62 20.25
C VAL A 16 1.10 -3.84 20.31
N ASN A 17 1.03 -4.60 21.41
CA ASN A 17 1.86 -5.80 21.58
C ASN A 17 1.52 -6.88 20.56
N ASP A 18 0.23 -7.09 20.28
CA ASP A 18 -0.22 -8.08 19.31
C ASP A 18 0.26 -7.71 17.89
N GLN A 19 0.16 -6.43 17.53
CA GLN A 19 0.64 -5.94 16.23
C GLN A 19 2.15 -6.12 16.10
N LYS A 20 2.89 -5.81 17.16
CA LYS A 20 4.35 -5.95 17.17
C LYS A 20 4.75 -7.42 16.97
N LYS A 21 4.10 -8.34 17.66
CA LYS A 21 4.35 -9.78 17.51
C LYS A 21 4.05 -10.26 16.09
N LEU A 22 2.93 -9.81 15.54
CA LEU A 22 2.54 -10.15 14.17
C LEU A 22 3.60 -9.69 13.17
N VAL A 23 4.04 -8.44 13.28
CA VAL A 23 5.05 -7.87 12.40
C VAL A 23 6.36 -8.68 12.51
N GLU A 24 6.82 -8.98 13.71
CA GLU A 24 8.06 -9.75 13.93
C GLU A 24 7.95 -11.15 13.34
N GLU A 25 6.82 -11.81 13.53
CA GLU A 25 6.56 -13.15 13.00
C GLU A 25 6.61 -13.18 11.48
N VAL A 26 5.92 -12.27 10.84
CA VAL A 26 5.87 -12.23 9.37
C VAL A 26 7.20 -11.78 8.79
N TRP A 27 7.85 -10.79 9.40
CA TRP A 27 9.18 -10.33 8.99
C TRP A 27 10.20 -11.47 8.99
N ALA A 28 10.14 -12.34 10.01
CA ALA A 28 11.06 -13.48 10.11
C ALA A 28 10.90 -14.49 8.96
N ARG A 29 9.72 -14.54 8.34
CA ARG A 29 9.40 -15.48 7.25
C ARG A 29 9.47 -14.84 5.86
N ARG A 30 10.00 -13.62 5.75
CA ARG A 30 10.06 -12.93 4.48
C ARG A 30 10.97 -13.63 3.47
N GLN A 31 10.66 -13.43 2.19
CA GLN A 31 11.52 -13.89 1.11
C GLN A 31 12.87 -13.17 1.18
N PRO A 32 13.96 -13.82 0.74
CA PRO A 32 15.25 -13.12 0.59
C PRO A 32 15.21 -12.11 -0.55
N ASP A 33 16.16 -11.17 -0.53
CA ASP A 33 16.38 -10.21 -1.62
C ASP A 33 15.24 -9.20 -1.87
N LEU A 34 14.41 -8.95 -0.85
CA LEU A 34 13.41 -7.89 -0.93
C LEU A 34 14.11 -6.51 -0.84
N PRO A 35 13.64 -5.51 -1.60
CA PRO A 35 14.22 -4.16 -1.54
C PRO A 35 13.76 -3.39 -0.31
N ILE A 36 13.84 -4.00 0.85
CA ILE A 36 13.37 -3.51 2.14
C ILE A 36 14.50 -3.73 3.14
N LYS A 37 14.99 -2.64 3.75
CA LYS A 37 16.16 -2.68 4.63
C LYS A 37 15.86 -3.15 6.04
N ASP A 38 14.70 -2.75 6.56
CA ASP A 38 14.36 -2.95 7.97
C ASP A 38 12.87 -3.12 8.17
N VAL A 39 12.48 -3.35 9.43
CA VAL A 39 11.08 -3.57 9.81
C VAL A 39 10.23 -2.33 9.53
N ASN A 40 10.78 -1.12 9.71
CA ASN A 40 10.02 0.10 9.43
C ASN A 40 9.62 0.18 7.96
N GLU A 41 10.54 -0.10 7.04
CA GLU A 41 10.25 -0.12 5.61
C GLU A 41 9.25 -1.22 5.26
N PHE A 42 9.36 -2.37 5.92
CA PHE A 42 8.43 -3.48 5.75
C PHE A 42 7.00 -3.07 6.09
N VAL A 43 6.80 -2.50 7.28
CA VAL A 43 5.47 -2.07 7.73
C VAL A 43 4.97 -0.91 6.85
N THR A 44 5.85 -0.01 6.44
CA THR A 44 5.51 1.11 5.56
C THR A 44 4.95 0.61 4.23
N LEU A 45 5.63 -0.32 3.58
CA LEU A 45 5.15 -0.88 2.31
C LEU A 45 3.84 -1.65 2.52
N ALA A 46 3.73 -2.43 3.60
CA ALA A 46 2.49 -3.15 3.91
C ALA A 46 1.32 -2.20 4.12
N SER A 47 1.57 -1.04 4.74
CA SER A 47 0.53 -0.02 4.95
C SER A 47 0.02 0.55 3.63
N ILE A 48 0.89 0.69 2.64
CA ILE A 48 0.51 1.15 1.29
C ILE A 48 -0.34 0.07 0.60
N VAL A 49 0.08 -1.18 0.65
CA VAL A 49 -0.69 -2.30 0.09
C VAL A 49 -2.07 -2.39 0.73
N GLU A 50 -2.14 -2.22 2.06
CA GLU A 50 -3.41 -2.23 2.79
C GLU A 50 -4.39 -1.19 2.26
N LYS A 51 -3.89 -0.01 1.92
CA LYS A 51 -4.72 1.08 1.41
C LYS A 51 -5.03 0.99 -0.08
N GLU A 52 -4.21 0.26 -0.84
CA GLU A 52 -4.39 0.15 -2.30
C GLU A 52 -5.48 -0.80 -2.72
N THR A 53 -5.67 -1.90 -2.02
CA THR A 53 -6.67 -2.88 -2.41
C THR A 53 -7.35 -3.52 -1.22
N GLY A 54 -8.66 -3.70 -1.34
CA GLY A 54 -9.46 -4.48 -0.39
C GLY A 54 -9.57 -5.95 -0.75
N LYS A 55 -9.08 -6.35 -1.93
CA LYS A 55 -9.14 -7.76 -2.37
C LYS A 55 -7.94 -8.54 -1.87
N ALA A 56 -8.21 -9.49 -0.98
CA ALA A 56 -7.16 -10.31 -0.37
C ALA A 56 -6.32 -11.08 -1.39
N ASP A 57 -6.94 -11.58 -2.44
CA ASP A 57 -6.26 -12.37 -3.47
C ASP A 57 -5.34 -11.53 -4.36
N GLU A 58 -5.55 -10.21 -4.42
CA GLU A 58 -4.70 -9.31 -5.21
C GLU A 58 -3.53 -8.73 -4.42
N ARG A 59 -3.58 -8.77 -3.10
CA ARG A 59 -2.53 -8.13 -2.28
C ARG A 59 -1.11 -8.60 -2.62
N PRO A 60 -0.83 -9.90 -2.78
CA PRO A 60 0.52 -10.31 -3.18
C PRO A 60 0.96 -9.75 -4.52
N ARG A 61 0.05 -9.62 -5.46
CA ARG A 61 0.34 -9.09 -6.79
C ARG A 61 0.57 -7.58 -6.76
N VAL A 62 -0.23 -6.86 -5.99
CA VAL A 62 -0.04 -5.42 -5.75
C VAL A 62 1.32 -5.18 -5.08
N ALA A 63 1.65 -5.97 -4.06
CA ALA A 63 2.95 -5.90 -3.40
C ALA A 63 4.07 -6.16 -4.39
N GLY A 64 3.88 -7.12 -5.29
CA GLY A 64 4.84 -7.45 -6.36
C GLY A 64 5.15 -6.26 -7.27
N VAL A 65 4.12 -5.47 -7.62
CA VAL A 65 4.30 -4.25 -8.42
C VAL A 65 5.21 -3.26 -7.69
N PHE A 66 4.95 -2.99 -6.42
CA PHE A 66 5.77 -2.05 -5.64
C PHE A 66 7.20 -2.56 -5.46
N VAL A 67 7.38 -3.85 -5.20
CA VAL A 67 8.70 -4.46 -5.09
C VAL A 67 9.46 -4.31 -6.41
N ASN A 68 8.81 -4.57 -7.54
CA ASN A 68 9.42 -4.42 -8.86
C ASN A 68 9.83 -2.96 -9.12
N ARG A 69 8.99 -2.00 -8.74
CA ARG A 69 9.30 -0.58 -8.89
C ARG A 69 10.47 -0.17 -8.03
N LEU A 70 10.50 -0.61 -6.77
CA LEU A 70 11.63 -0.32 -5.88
C LEU A 70 12.94 -0.88 -6.44
N ASN A 71 12.92 -2.09 -6.97
CA ASN A 71 14.10 -2.71 -7.58
C ASN A 71 14.58 -1.96 -8.81
N LYS A 72 13.69 -1.31 -9.54
CA LYS A 72 14.02 -0.55 -10.75
C LYS A 72 14.29 0.93 -10.49
N GLY A 73 14.17 1.38 -9.23
CA GLY A 73 14.33 2.79 -8.89
C GLY A 73 13.16 3.66 -9.36
N MET A 74 12.00 3.06 -9.61
CA MET A 74 10.80 3.80 -10.01
C MET A 74 10.06 4.31 -8.78
N ARG A 75 9.47 5.50 -8.89
CA ARG A 75 8.60 6.04 -7.85
C ARG A 75 7.37 5.15 -7.72
N LEU A 76 6.86 5.00 -6.49
CA LEU A 76 5.72 4.11 -6.23
C LEU A 76 4.41 4.66 -6.80
N GLN A 77 4.22 5.97 -6.79
CA GLN A 77 3.05 6.65 -7.36
C GLN A 77 1.73 6.09 -6.83
N SER A 78 1.64 5.98 -5.51
CA SER A 78 0.47 5.46 -4.81
C SER A 78 -0.40 6.59 -4.29
N ASP A 79 -1.66 6.64 -4.70
CA ASP A 79 -2.62 7.68 -4.30
C ASP A 79 -2.81 7.78 -2.78
N PRO A 80 -2.91 6.67 -2.03
CA PRO A 80 -3.02 6.75 -0.57
C PRO A 80 -1.92 7.55 0.11
N THR A 81 -0.71 7.58 -0.46
CA THR A 81 0.39 8.36 0.11
C THR A 81 0.20 9.87 -0.09
N ILE A 82 -0.47 10.27 -1.17
CA ILE A 82 -0.86 11.68 -1.38
C ILE A 82 -1.84 12.09 -0.29
N ILE A 83 -2.86 11.28 -0.10
CA ILE A 83 -3.92 11.52 0.89
C ILE A 83 -3.33 11.66 2.28
N TYR A 84 -2.46 10.74 2.66
CA TYR A 84 -1.82 10.77 3.98
C TYR A 84 -0.95 12.02 4.16
N GLY A 85 -0.22 12.41 3.14
CA GLY A 85 0.65 13.59 3.19
C GLY A 85 -0.12 14.91 3.39
N ILE A 86 -1.36 14.98 2.88
CA ILE A 86 -2.20 16.18 2.97
C ILE A 86 -3.09 16.15 4.21
N TYR A 87 -3.74 15.02 4.47
CA TYR A 87 -4.80 14.90 5.48
C TYR A 87 -4.40 14.09 6.72
N GLY A 88 -3.27 13.41 6.69
CA GLY A 88 -2.85 12.53 7.78
C GLY A 88 -3.77 11.31 7.91
N GLY A 89 -3.81 10.75 9.11
CA GLY A 89 -4.59 9.55 9.39
C GLY A 89 -6.10 9.70 9.29
N ARG A 90 -6.59 10.94 9.22
CA ARG A 90 -8.03 11.22 9.09
C ARG A 90 -8.57 10.90 7.70
N GLY A 91 -7.68 10.87 6.70
CA GLY A 91 -8.07 10.63 5.33
C GLY A 91 -8.72 11.82 4.65
N LYS A 92 -8.97 11.66 3.37
CA LYS A 92 -9.57 12.68 2.51
C LYS A 92 -11.09 12.74 2.73
N PRO A 93 -11.72 13.96 2.75
CA PRO A 93 -13.17 14.03 2.73
C PRO A 93 -13.75 13.30 1.51
N ALA A 94 -14.85 12.59 1.71
CA ALA A 94 -15.43 11.72 0.68
C ALA A 94 -15.85 12.46 -0.59
N ASP A 95 -16.25 13.72 -0.46
CA ASP A 95 -16.74 14.55 -1.56
C ASP A 95 -15.64 15.34 -2.27
N VAL A 96 -14.39 15.21 -1.84
CA VAL A 96 -13.26 15.94 -2.42
C VAL A 96 -12.41 14.99 -3.26
N PRO A 97 -12.34 15.18 -4.59
CA PRO A 97 -11.49 14.31 -5.42
C PRO A 97 -10.01 14.67 -5.28
N ILE A 98 -9.15 13.73 -5.65
CA ILE A 98 -7.72 14.02 -5.76
C ILE A 98 -7.52 14.83 -7.04
N ARG A 99 -6.89 16.00 -6.91
CA ARG A 99 -6.66 16.94 -8.00
C ARG A 99 -5.21 16.84 -8.50
N ARG A 100 -4.98 17.38 -9.69
CA ARG A 100 -3.63 17.49 -10.26
C ARG A 100 -2.68 18.22 -9.29
N SER A 101 -3.17 19.27 -8.64
CA SER A 101 -2.39 20.03 -7.66
C SER A 101 -1.98 19.17 -6.46
N ASP A 102 -2.80 18.18 -6.10
CA ASP A 102 -2.47 17.26 -5.00
C ASP A 102 -1.33 16.31 -5.42
N LEU A 103 -1.34 15.85 -6.67
CA LEU A 103 -0.26 15.02 -7.21
C LEU A 103 1.08 15.74 -7.21
N ASP A 104 1.06 17.06 -7.43
CA ASP A 104 2.25 17.89 -7.52
C ASP A 104 2.72 18.39 -6.14
N LYS A 105 1.94 18.16 -5.09
CA LYS A 105 2.24 18.69 -3.76
C LYS A 105 3.45 18.00 -3.12
N GLN A 106 4.41 18.80 -2.68
CA GLN A 106 5.64 18.34 -2.07
C GLN A 106 5.40 18.02 -0.59
N THR A 107 5.14 16.75 -0.28
CA THR A 107 5.10 16.24 1.09
C THR A 107 6.08 15.07 1.22
N PRO A 108 6.55 14.77 2.45
CA PRO A 108 7.45 13.62 2.65
C PRO A 108 6.80 12.27 2.29
N TYR A 109 5.48 12.24 2.17
CA TYR A 109 4.72 11.01 1.91
C TYR A 109 4.31 10.83 0.46
N ASN A 110 4.29 11.89 -0.34
CA ASN A 110 3.80 11.84 -1.72
C ASN A 110 4.74 11.04 -2.62
N THR A 111 4.40 9.79 -2.91
CA THR A 111 5.24 8.91 -3.72
C THR A 111 5.26 9.25 -5.20
N TYR A 112 4.51 10.25 -5.63
CA TYR A 112 4.66 10.85 -6.96
C TYR A 112 5.84 11.83 -7.00
N GLN A 113 6.27 12.33 -5.84
CA GLN A 113 7.30 13.37 -5.72
C GLN A 113 8.59 12.89 -5.04
N ILE A 114 8.53 11.79 -4.31
CA ILE A 114 9.72 11.23 -3.63
C ILE A 114 10.13 9.92 -4.27
N ASP A 115 11.41 9.60 -4.16
CA ASP A 115 11.91 8.30 -4.57
C ASP A 115 11.78 7.31 -3.40
N GLY A 116 11.37 6.07 -3.71
CA GLY A 116 11.26 5.03 -2.71
C GLY A 116 10.07 5.19 -1.76
N LEU A 117 10.24 4.66 -0.56
CA LEU A 117 9.19 4.61 0.45
C LEU A 117 9.09 5.91 1.25
N PRO A 118 7.88 6.26 1.74
CA PRO A 118 7.74 7.36 2.68
C PRO A 118 8.41 7.02 4.03
N PRO A 119 8.58 8.02 4.91
CA PRO A 119 9.36 7.83 6.14
C PRO A 119 8.69 6.96 7.20
N THR A 120 7.36 6.84 7.19
CA THR A 120 6.62 6.02 8.16
C THR A 120 5.45 5.31 7.48
N PRO A 121 4.86 4.30 8.14
CA PRO A 121 3.60 3.72 7.67
C PRO A 121 2.49 4.77 7.58
N ILE A 122 1.57 4.59 6.67
CA ILE A 122 0.43 5.49 6.46
C ILE A 122 -0.88 4.91 7.01
N ALA A 123 -0.83 3.68 7.49
CA ALA A 123 -1.96 2.97 8.08
C ALA A 123 -1.41 1.86 8.97
N ASN A 124 -2.31 1.18 9.66
CA ASN A 124 -1.97 0.00 10.45
C ASN A 124 -2.28 -1.24 9.60
N PRO A 125 -1.26 -1.87 8.99
CA PRO A 125 -1.53 -2.99 8.09
C PRO A 125 -1.96 -4.25 8.83
N GLY A 126 -2.90 -5.00 8.25
CA GLY A 126 -3.31 -6.29 8.77
C GLY A 126 -2.37 -7.40 8.32
N ARG A 127 -2.67 -8.63 8.80
CA ARG A 127 -1.86 -9.81 8.49
C ARG A 127 -1.71 -10.03 6.99
N ASP A 128 -2.80 -9.91 6.22
CA ASP A 128 -2.77 -10.20 4.78
C ASP A 128 -1.85 -9.25 4.01
N ALA A 129 -1.84 -7.97 4.39
CA ALA A 129 -0.94 -7.00 3.76
C ALA A 129 0.52 -7.28 4.13
N LEU A 130 0.79 -7.61 5.40
CA LEU A 130 2.13 -7.97 5.84
C LEU A 130 2.64 -9.23 5.14
N GLU A 131 1.80 -10.26 5.04
CA GLU A 131 2.15 -11.50 4.33
C GLU A 131 2.42 -11.24 2.85
N ALA A 132 1.63 -10.37 2.22
CA ALA A 132 1.79 -10.03 0.81
C ALA A 132 3.14 -9.36 0.55
N VAL A 133 3.60 -8.50 1.44
CA VAL A 133 4.90 -7.83 1.29
C VAL A 133 6.06 -8.78 1.60
N ALA A 134 5.88 -9.66 2.59
CA ALA A 134 6.91 -10.64 2.94
C ALA A 134 7.08 -11.69 1.83
N ASN A 135 6.00 -12.01 1.13
CA ASN A 135 6.00 -13.01 0.05
C ASN A 135 5.22 -12.50 -1.16
N PRO A 136 5.72 -11.46 -1.82
CA PRO A 136 5.01 -10.89 -2.97
C PRO A 136 5.02 -11.86 -4.16
N SER A 137 4.01 -11.71 -5.02
CA SER A 137 3.96 -12.49 -6.26
C SER A 137 5.17 -12.16 -7.13
N LYS A 138 5.76 -13.18 -7.71
CA LYS A 138 6.90 -13.01 -8.61
C LYS A 138 6.40 -12.78 -10.02
N THR A 139 6.29 -11.52 -10.41
CA THR A 139 5.82 -11.10 -11.72
C THR A 139 6.74 -10.01 -12.25
N GLU A 140 6.50 -9.61 -13.49
CA GLU A 140 7.17 -8.46 -14.07
C GLU A 140 6.26 -7.22 -14.11
N ASP A 141 5.12 -7.30 -13.44
CA ASP A 141 4.15 -6.20 -13.42
C ASP A 141 4.72 -4.94 -12.76
N LEU A 142 4.54 -3.81 -13.44
CA LEU A 142 4.98 -2.50 -12.98
C LEU A 142 3.82 -1.53 -12.79
N PHE A 143 2.62 -1.89 -13.26
CA PHE A 143 1.45 -1.02 -13.26
C PHE A 143 0.20 -1.81 -12.91
N PHE A 144 -0.78 -1.13 -12.34
CA PHE A 144 -2.12 -1.68 -12.18
C PHE A 144 -3.14 -0.56 -12.19
N VAL A 145 -4.37 -0.88 -12.60
CA VAL A 145 -5.50 0.05 -12.62
C VAL A 145 -6.79 -0.75 -12.39
N ALA A 146 -7.81 -0.09 -11.84
CA ALA A 146 -9.10 -0.72 -11.61
C ALA A 146 -9.69 -1.27 -12.91
N ASP A 147 -10.39 -2.40 -12.81
CA ASP A 147 -11.01 -3.07 -13.98
C ASP A 147 -12.54 -3.01 -14.00
N GLY A 148 -13.15 -2.35 -13.01
CA GLY A 148 -14.60 -2.22 -12.92
C GLY A 148 -15.30 -3.33 -12.14
N THR A 149 -14.57 -4.34 -11.68
CA THR A 149 -15.13 -5.48 -10.91
C THR A 149 -14.84 -5.40 -9.42
N GLY A 150 -14.22 -4.31 -8.97
CA GLY A 150 -13.69 -4.18 -7.61
C GLY A 150 -12.24 -4.62 -7.52
N GLY A 151 -11.70 -5.19 -8.59
CA GLY A 151 -10.30 -5.61 -8.67
C GLY A 151 -9.51 -4.72 -9.62
N HIS A 152 -8.35 -5.25 -10.02
CA HIS A 152 -7.39 -4.52 -10.85
C HIS A 152 -6.90 -5.37 -12.02
N VAL A 153 -6.46 -4.71 -13.07
CA VAL A 153 -5.73 -5.33 -14.17
C VAL A 153 -4.29 -4.84 -14.11
N PHE A 154 -3.37 -5.76 -14.31
CA PHE A 154 -1.94 -5.52 -14.14
C PHE A 154 -1.23 -5.50 -15.49
N ALA A 155 -0.14 -4.77 -15.57
CA ALA A 155 0.65 -4.66 -16.80
C ALA A 155 2.14 -4.54 -16.47
N ALA A 156 2.96 -5.14 -17.33
CA ALA A 156 4.41 -5.06 -17.22
C ALA A 156 4.97 -3.86 -17.99
N THR A 157 4.23 -3.35 -18.96
CA THR A 157 4.67 -2.23 -19.81
C THR A 157 3.72 -1.04 -19.70
N LEU A 158 4.27 0.15 -19.95
CA LEU A 158 3.47 1.38 -19.96
C LEU A 158 2.42 1.34 -21.07
N GLU A 159 2.74 0.76 -22.22
CA GLU A 159 1.83 0.63 -23.34
C GLU A 159 0.58 -0.17 -22.95
N GLU A 160 0.76 -1.36 -22.36
CA GLU A 160 -0.36 -2.15 -21.88
C GLU A 160 -1.16 -1.42 -20.82
N HIS A 161 -0.45 -0.76 -19.89
CA HIS A 161 -1.10 0.02 -18.82
C HIS A 161 -1.97 1.11 -19.41
N ASN A 162 -1.50 1.84 -20.40
CA ASN A 162 -2.26 2.92 -21.05
C ASN A 162 -3.53 2.37 -21.70
N GLU A 163 -3.47 1.20 -22.31
CA GLU A 163 -4.64 0.54 -22.88
C GLU A 163 -5.64 0.18 -21.77
N ASN A 164 -5.15 -0.32 -20.65
CA ASN A 164 -5.99 -0.68 -19.50
C ASN A 164 -6.63 0.57 -18.89
N VAL A 165 -5.90 1.67 -18.81
CA VAL A 165 -6.42 2.96 -18.33
C VAL A 165 -7.53 3.47 -19.25
N ALA A 166 -7.35 3.35 -20.56
CA ALA A 166 -8.36 3.76 -21.53
C ALA A 166 -9.66 2.97 -21.34
N ARG A 167 -9.55 1.66 -21.13
CA ARG A 167 -10.73 0.81 -20.83
C ARG A 167 -11.41 1.21 -19.52
N TRP A 168 -10.63 1.52 -18.50
CA TRP A 168 -11.17 1.97 -17.21
C TRP A 168 -11.95 3.27 -17.37
N ARG A 169 -11.42 4.21 -18.13
CA ARG A 169 -12.11 5.50 -18.41
C ARG A 169 -13.43 5.30 -19.13
N GLU A 170 -13.50 4.34 -20.03
CA GLU A 170 -14.76 3.99 -20.72
C GLU A 170 -15.78 3.44 -19.72
N ILE A 171 -15.33 2.60 -18.79
CA ILE A 171 -16.20 2.04 -17.74
C ILE A 171 -16.71 3.14 -16.82
N GLU A 172 -15.85 4.07 -16.41
CA GLU A 172 -16.23 5.21 -15.57
C GLU A 172 -17.26 6.13 -16.25
N ALA A 173 -17.16 6.28 -17.56
CA ALA A 173 -18.04 7.15 -18.33
C ALA A 173 -19.47 6.60 -18.47
N LYS A 174 -19.69 5.33 -18.15
CA LYS A 174 -21.00 4.71 -18.14
C LYS A 174 -21.63 4.84 -16.77
#